data_820cd3c161171698f0c8dea38d1fb80c
#
_entry.id   820cd3c161171698f0c8dea38d1fb80c
#
_cell.length_a   1.000
_cell.length_b   1.000
_cell.length_c   1.000
_cell.angle_alpha   90.00
_cell.angle_beta   90.00
_cell.angle_gamma   90.00
#
_symmetry.space_group_name_H-M   'P 1'
#
loop_
_entity.id
_entity.type
_entity.pdbx_description
1 polymer ?
#
loop_
_entity_poly.entity_id
_entity_poly.type
_entity_poly.pdbx_seq_one_letter_code
_entity_poly.pdbx_strand_id
1 'polypeptide(L)'
;GGDTTRCSASVSSIEDGDEDDLKGLINFLRGQDYFDYNGDCNLTNTREHYLGDVYNSDILVVGKPSAEDKFTSNNQEAYWRATNDYSTFASTHAERKETIYVGANDGMLHAFDFELGNEVWAFIPPFMMPELAGLINPNFNVSTPAPAGGTNAIFGVDGSPVQHDIFMRGIN
;
A
#
# COMPACT_ATOMS: atom_id res chain seq x y z
N GLY A 1 -1.16 22.89 -5.04
CA GLY A 1 -0.41 23.29 -3.86
C GLY A 1 -1.15 22.98 -2.58
N GLY A 2 -0.45 22.40 -1.62
CA GLY A 2 -0.98 22.24 -0.27
C GLY A 2 -1.23 23.63 0.31
N ASP A 3 -2.46 23.95 0.65
CA ASP A 3 -2.75 25.24 1.25
C ASP A 3 -2.26 25.26 2.70
N THR A 4 -1.03 25.71 2.89
CA THR A 4 -0.45 25.98 4.21
C THR A 4 -0.90 27.32 4.77
N THR A 5 -1.82 28.04 4.09
CA THR A 5 -2.29 29.39 4.51
C THR A 5 -2.98 29.36 5.86
N ARG A 6 -3.46 28.19 6.31
CA ARG A 6 -4.04 28.01 7.63
C ARG A 6 -3.01 28.19 8.75
N CYS A 7 -1.77 27.73 8.53
CA CYS A 7 -0.75 27.63 9.56
C CYS A 7 0.40 28.63 9.43
N SER A 8 0.57 29.25 8.27
CA SER A 8 1.61 30.26 8.07
C SER A 8 1.08 31.52 7.39
N ALA A 9 1.09 32.60 8.11
CA ALA A 9 0.78 33.95 7.57
C ALA A 9 1.83 34.45 6.55
N SER A 10 2.80 33.61 6.14
CA SER A 10 3.96 34.04 5.38
C SER A 10 4.28 33.22 4.11
N VAL A 11 3.44 32.28 3.68
CA VAL A 11 3.67 31.60 2.40
C VAL A 11 3.06 32.45 1.28
N SER A 12 3.89 33.26 0.67
CA SER A 12 3.46 34.28 -0.31
C SER A 12 3.26 33.76 -1.73
N SER A 13 3.61 32.55 -2.06
CA SER A 13 3.27 31.88 -3.33
C SER A 13 3.66 30.42 -3.28
N ILE A 14 2.68 29.54 -3.21
CA ILE A 14 2.85 28.14 -3.60
C ILE A 14 2.50 28.12 -5.08
N GLU A 15 3.50 27.93 -5.94
CA GLU A 15 3.25 27.74 -7.36
C GLU A 15 2.77 26.30 -7.57
N ASP A 16 1.67 26.14 -8.32
CA ASP A 16 1.11 24.83 -8.62
C ASP A 16 2.08 24.03 -9.49
N GLY A 17 2.32 22.75 -9.11
CA GLY A 17 3.14 21.81 -9.87
C GLY A 17 4.64 21.81 -9.52
N ASP A 18 5.02 22.46 -8.44
CA ASP A 18 6.39 22.51 -7.97
C ASP A 18 6.80 21.30 -7.08
N GLU A 19 8.08 21.28 -6.68
CA GLU A 19 8.66 20.22 -5.83
C GLU A 19 7.92 20.07 -4.50
N ASP A 20 7.37 21.11 -3.94
CA ASP A 20 6.60 21.09 -2.69
C ASP A 20 5.28 20.33 -2.84
N ASP A 21 4.60 20.40 -3.99
CA ASP A 21 3.39 19.63 -4.28
C ASP A 21 3.68 18.13 -4.31
N LEU A 22 4.78 17.73 -4.96
CA LEU A 22 5.21 16.34 -4.99
C LEU A 22 5.60 15.85 -3.59
N LYS A 23 6.32 16.66 -2.84
CA LYS A 23 6.71 16.36 -1.47
C LYS A 23 5.50 16.23 -0.55
N GLY A 24 4.52 17.12 -0.73
CA GLY A 24 3.25 17.08 -0.02
C GLY A 24 2.46 15.80 -0.31
N LEU A 25 2.36 15.43 -1.58
CA LEU A 25 1.72 14.17 -1.98
C LEU A 25 2.42 12.95 -1.38
N ILE A 26 3.75 12.89 -1.42
CA ILE A 26 4.53 11.79 -0.83
C ILE A 26 4.30 11.72 0.68
N ASN A 27 4.32 12.83 1.38
CA ASN A 27 4.10 12.87 2.81
C ASN A 27 2.66 12.44 3.16
N PHE A 28 1.70 12.87 2.38
CA PHE A 28 0.30 12.47 2.52
C PHE A 28 0.13 10.95 2.33
N LEU A 29 0.74 10.37 1.30
CA LEU A 29 0.72 8.92 1.04
C LEU A 29 1.37 8.12 2.17
N ARG A 30 2.36 8.70 2.85
CA ARG A 30 3.00 8.13 4.05
C ARG A 30 2.17 8.26 5.32
N GLY A 31 0.96 8.79 5.21
CA GLY A 31 0.05 8.93 6.34
C GLY A 31 0.24 10.21 7.16
N GLN A 32 1.03 11.19 6.68
CA GLN A 32 1.16 12.47 7.38
C GLN A 32 -0.04 13.38 7.09
N ASP A 33 -0.41 14.19 8.07
CA ASP A 33 -1.45 15.22 7.94
C ASP A 33 -0.91 16.48 7.27
N TYR A 34 -0.36 16.32 6.05
CA TYR A 34 0.28 17.42 5.32
C TYR A 34 -0.67 18.60 5.01
N PHE A 35 -1.96 18.31 4.88
CA PHE A 35 -2.98 19.33 4.58
C PHE A 35 -3.66 19.87 5.84
N ASP A 36 -3.18 19.54 7.03
CA ASP A 36 -3.72 19.99 8.31
C ASP A 36 -5.24 19.77 8.45
N TYR A 37 -5.68 18.54 8.21
CA TYR A 37 -7.10 18.20 8.28
C TYR A 37 -7.69 18.39 9.68
N ASN A 38 -6.88 18.19 10.73
CA ASN A 38 -7.31 18.36 12.11
C ASN A 38 -7.23 19.83 12.61
N GLY A 39 -6.57 20.71 11.85
CA GLY A 39 -6.48 22.15 12.14
C GLY A 39 -5.55 22.50 13.29
N ASP A 40 -4.59 21.64 13.65
CA ASP A 40 -3.63 21.86 14.73
C ASP A 40 -2.30 22.49 14.27
N CYS A 41 -2.15 22.74 12.99
CA CYS A 41 -0.95 23.28 12.35
C CYS A 41 0.30 22.42 12.50
N ASN A 42 0.15 21.12 12.74
CA ASN A 42 1.26 20.18 12.78
C ASN A 42 1.22 19.23 11.58
N LEU A 43 1.85 19.62 10.49
CA LEU A 43 1.86 18.89 9.22
C LEU A 43 2.67 17.58 9.25
N THR A 44 3.31 17.28 10.38
CA THR A 44 4.11 16.04 10.56
C THR A 44 3.38 14.98 11.36
N ASN A 45 2.21 15.27 11.92
CA ASN A 45 1.39 14.30 12.59
C ASN A 45 0.93 13.20 11.64
N THR A 46 0.72 12.00 12.17
CA THR A 46 0.05 10.94 11.43
C THR A 46 -1.45 11.24 11.36
N ARG A 47 -2.06 11.09 10.18
CA ARG A 47 -3.50 11.20 10.01
C ARG A 47 -4.22 10.11 10.79
N GLU A 48 -5.42 10.40 11.28
CA GLU A 48 -6.23 9.42 12.01
C GLU A 48 -6.62 8.24 11.12
N HIS A 49 -6.92 8.50 9.84
CA HIS A 49 -7.28 7.50 8.84
C HIS A 49 -6.33 7.60 7.66
N TYR A 50 -5.31 6.75 7.60
CA TYR A 50 -4.29 6.78 6.55
C TYR A 50 -4.34 5.58 5.61
N LEU A 51 -5.08 4.53 5.94
CA LEU A 51 -5.35 3.38 5.07
C LEU A 51 -6.63 3.64 4.27
N GLY A 52 -6.61 3.36 2.98
CA GLY A 52 -7.80 3.38 2.14
C GLY A 52 -8.77 2.26 2.48
N ASP A 53 -10.02 2.41 2.04
CA ASP A 53 -11.04 1.38 2.25
C ASP A 53 -10.62 0.08 1.55
N VAL A 54 -10.70 -1.03 2.28
CA VAL A 54 -10.58 -2.38 1.73
C VAL A 54 -12.00 -2.86 1.38
N TYR A 55 -12.34 -2.85 0.10
CA TYR A 55 -13.71 -3.12 -0.34
C TYR A 55 -13.85 -4.39 -1.19
N ASN A 56 -13.10 -4.52 -2.28
CA ASN A 56 -13.18 -5.66 -3.19
C ASN A 56 -12.05 -6.68 -3.00
N SER A 57 -10.99 -6.30 -2.29
CA SER A 57 -9.83 -7.17 -2.08
C SER A 57 -10.10 -8.19 -0.98
N ASP A 58 -9.86 -9.45 -1.28
CA ASP A 58 -9.69 -10.46 -0.24
C ASP A 58 -8.32 -10.31 0.44
N ILE A 59 -8.23 -10.78 1.66
CA ILE A 59 -6.98 -10.84 2.42
C ILE A 59 -6.22 -12.11 2.01
N LEU A 60 -4.96 -11.93 1.62
CA LEU A 60 -4.04 -13.04 1.35
C LEU A 60 -2.98 -13.13 2.44
N VAL A 61 -2.90 -14.27 3.11
CA VAL A 61 -1.83 -14.55 4.07
C VAL A 61 -0.75 -15.40 3.40
N VAL A 62 0.47 -14.88 3.40
CA VAL A 62 1.65 -15.57 2.85
C VAL A 62 2.60 -15.91 4.00
N GLY A 63 2.71 -17.19 4.29
CA GLY A 63 3.60 -17.73 5.32
C GLY A 63 4.61 -18.72 4.73
N LYS A 64 4.91 -19.76 5.49
CA LYS A 64 5.79 -20.86 5.05
C LYS A 64 5.28 -21.48 3.73
N PRO A 65 6.18 -21.95 2.87
CA PRO A 65 5.80 -22.68 1.66
C PRO A 65 4.96 -23.91 2.00
N SER A 66 3.82 -24.07 1.33
CA SER A 66 2.86 -25.16 1.63
C SER A 66 2.25 -25.79 0.38
N ALA A 67 2.84 -25.52 -0.79
CA ALA A 67 2.31 -26.08 -2.03
C ALA A 67 2.53 -27.59 -2.10
N GLU A 68 1.56 -28.30 -2.72
CA GLU A 68 1.64 -29.75 -2.91
C GLU A 68 2.82 -30.14 -3.84
N ASP A 69 3.70 -31.01 -3.40
CA ASP A 69 4.86 -31.53 -4.16
C ASP A 69 4.72 -33.01 -4.56
N LYS A 70 3.63 -33.67 -4.11
CA LYS A 70 3.36 -35.06 -4.47
C LYS A 70 2.76 -35.12 -5.86
N PHE A 71 3.54 -35.59 -6.82
CA PHE A 71 3.08 -35.75 -8.19
C PHE A 71 2.02 -36.83 -8.30
N THR A 72 0.90 -36.45 -8.89
CA THR A 72 -0.14 -37.35 -9.37
C THR A 72 -0.43 -37.06 -10.83
N SER A 73 -1.05 -37.99 -11.55
CA SER A 73 -1.34 -37.80 -12.98
C SER A 73 -2.18 -36.56 -13.31
N ASN A 74 -2.84 -35.98 -12.33
CA ASN A 74 -3.72 -34.82 -12.47
C ASN A 74 -3.10 -33.52 -11.92
N ASN A 75 -1.89 -33.57 -11.37
CA ASN A 75 -1.23 -32.42 -10.77
C ASN A 75 0.14 -32.18 -11.40
N GLN A 76 0.17 -31.55 -12.56
CA GLN A 76 1.41 -31.27 -13.29
C GLN A 76 2.31 -30.24 -12.58
N GLU A 77 1.75 -29.34 -11.82
CA GLU A 77 2.54 -28.35 -11.04
C GLU A 77 3.36 -29.03 -9.95
N ALA A 78 2.82 -30.06 -9.30
CA ALA A 78 3.56 -30.86 -8.32
C ALA A 78 4.74 -31.60 -8.95
N TYR A 79 4.65 -32.02 -10.22
CA TYR A 79 5.79 -32.59 -10.93
C TYR A 79 6.96 -31.61 -11.02
N TRP A 80 6.70 -30.37 -11.40
CA TRP A 80 7.75 -29.34 -11.48
C TRP A 80 8.33 -28.99 -10.11
N ARG A 81 7.52 -28.94 -9.09
CA ARG A 81 7.99 -28.75 -7.70
C ARG A 81 8.88 -29.89 -7.26
N ALA A 82 8.45 -31.13 -7.43
CA ALA A 82 9.21 -32.31 -7.07
C ALA A 82 10.55 -32.43 -7.81
N THR A 83 10.58 -32.07 -9.10
CA THR A 83 11.79 -32.17 -9.93
C THR A 83 12.75 -30.97 -9.77
N ASN A 84 12.33 -29.88 -9.14
CA ASN A 84 13.16 -28.70 -8.88
C ASN A 84 13.38 -28.44 -7.38
N ASP A 85 13.41 -29.51 -6.61
CA ASP A 85 13.84 -29.49 -5.20
C ASP A 85 13.02 -28.55 -4.28
N TYR A 86 11.71 -28.51 -4.50
CA TYR A 86 10.79 -27.70 -3.71
C TYR A 86 10.84 -28.04 -2.21
N SER A 87 11.09 -29.30 -1.86
CA SER A 87 11.20 -29.72 -0.46
C SER A 87 12.35 -29.02 0.28
N THR A 88 13.48 -28.81 -0.37
CA THR A 88 14.59 -28.04 0.18
C THR A 88 14.22 -26.56 0.34
N PHE A 89 13.55 -25.97 -0.66
CA PHE A 89 13.02 -24.61 -0.54
C PHE A 89 12.05 -24.49 0.64
N ALA A 90 11.09 -25.40 0.76
CA ALA A 90 10.11 -25.41 1.85
C ALA A 90 10.77 -25.56 3.22
N SER A 91 11.78 -26.43 3.34
CA SER A 91 12.54 -26.61 4.58
C SER A 91 13.35 -25.37 4.95
N THR A 92 13.98 -24.73 3.97
CA THR A 92 14.77 -23.51 4.18
C THR A 92 13.89 -22.34 4.67
N HIS A 93 12.64 -22.29 4.22
CA HIS A 93 11.69 -21.23 4.54
C HIS A 93 10.58 -21.66 5.52
N ALA A 94 10.81 -22.74 6.29
CA ALA A 94 9.83 -23.26 7.24
C ALA A 94 9.44 -22.26 8.33
N GLU A 95 10.37 -21.38 8.69
CA GLU A 95 10.18 -20.34 9.71
C GLU A 95 9.88 -18.95 9.11
N ARG A 96 9.47 -18.89 7.82
CA ARG A 96 9.09 -17.61 7.19
C ARG A 96 7.89 -17.02 7.91
N LYS A 97 8.05 -15.77 8.38
CA LYS A 97 6.98 -15.02 9.03
C LYS A 97 5.78 -14.85 8.10
N GLU A 98 4.61 -14.93 8.68
CA GLU A 98 3.37 -14.68 7.95
C GLU A 98 3.20 -13.18 7.70
N THR A 99 2.82 -12.85 6.48
CA THR A 99 2.55 -11.49 6.03
C THR A 99 1.19 -11.45 5.37
N ILE A 100 0.40 -10.47 5.74
CA ILE A 100 -0.92 -10.21 5.16
C ILE A 100 -0.75 -9.26 3.99
N TYR A 101 -1.34 -9.60 2.85
CA TYR A 101 -1.41 -8.73 1.68
C TYR A 101 -2.85 -8.39 1.37
N VAL A 102 -3.12 -7.11 1.08
CA VAL A 102 -4.45 -6.62 0.74
C VAL A 102 -4.34 -5.40 -0.15
N GLY A 103 -5.20 -5.32 -1.15
CA GLY A 103 -5.36 -4.11 -1.97
C GLY A 103 -6.36 -3.16 -1.33
N ALA A 104 -6.14 -1.86 -1.47
CA ALA A 104 -7.02 -0.85 -0.93
C ALA A 104 -7.36 0.25 -1.94
N ASN A 105 -8.41 1.01 -1.64
CA ASN A 105 -8.92 2.10 -2.49
C ASN A 105 -8.08 3.40 -2.38
N ASP A 106 -6.88 3.30 -1.86
CA ASP A 106 -5.84 4.33 -1.95
C ASP A 106 -4.83 4.07 -3.08
N GLY A 107 -5.08 3.02 -3.88
CA GLY A 107 -4.24 2.66 -5.02
C GLY A 107 -2.98 1.90 -4.65
N MET A 108 -2.93 1.30 -3.47
CA MET A 108 -1.76 0.58 -2.96
C MET A 108 -2.06 -0.88 -2.65
N LEU A 109 -1.04 -1.72 -2.81
CA LEU A 109 -0.99 -3.04 -2.22
C LEU A 109 -0.24 -2.93 -0.88
N HIS A 110 -0.93 -3.22 0.20
CA HIS A 110 -0.38 -3.17 1.55
C HIS A 110 0.11 -4.54 2.01
N ALA A 111 1.18 -4.54 2.80
CA ALA A 111 1.70 -5.71 3.48
C ALA A 111 1.81 -5.44 4.99
N PHE A 112 1.16 -6.29 5.77
CA PHE A 112 1.16 -6.18 7.23
C PHE A 112 1.80 -7.41 7.87
N ASP A 113 2.50 -7.18 8.97
CA ASP A 113 2.93 -8.27 9.86
C ASP A 113 1.70 -8.98 10.44
N PHE A 114 1.64 -10.30 10.29
CA PHE A 114 0.46 -11.07 10.72
C PHE A 114 0.25 -11.06 12.24
N GLU A 115 1.34 -11.05 13.01
CA GLU A 115 1.26 -11.13 14.46
C GLU A 115 0.97 -9.76 15.10
N LEU A 116 1.58 -8.70 14.58
CA LEU A 116 1.54 -7.37 15.17
C LEU A 116 0.51 -6.45 14.50
N GLY A 117 0.09 -6.77 13.28
CA GLY A 117 -0.80 -5.91 12.48
C GLY A 117 -0.15 -4.61 11.99
N ASN A 118 1.16 -4.44 12.17
CA ASN A 118 1.86 -3.26 11.69
C ASN A 118 2.10 -3.35 10.19
N GLU A 119 1.92 -2.25 9.48
CA GLU A 119 2.31 -2.17 8.07
C GLU A 119 3.83 -2.31 7.94
N VAL A 120 4.26 -3.25 7.10
CA VAL A 120 5.68 -3.49 6.79
C VAL A 120 6.10 -2.66 5.60
N TRP A 121 5.24 -2.60 4.58
CA TRP A 121 5.40 -1.77 3.38
C TRP A 121 4.07 -1.63 2.64
N ALA A 122 3.98 -0.60 1.81
CA ALA A 122 2.96 -0.45 0.79
C ALA A 122 3.62 -0.27 -0.58
N PHE A 123 3.00 -0.83 -1.61
CA PHE A 123 3.49 -0.76 -2.99
C PHE A 123 2.48 -0.07 -3.88
N ILE A 124 2.94 0.97 -4.58
CA ILE A 124 2.14 1.68 -5.59
C ILE A 124 2.54 1.14 -6.96
N PRO A 125 1.63 0.45 -7.67
CA PRO A 125 1.90 0.04 -9.04
C PRO A 125 2.15 1.27 -9.94
N PRO A 126 3.09 1.22 -10.90
CA PRO A 126 3.42 2.36 -11.74
C PRO A 126 2.23 2.98 -12.50
N PHE A 127 1.24 2.15 -12.88
CA PHE A 127 0.03 2.63 -13.56
C PHE A 127 -0.89 3.46 -12.66
N MET A 128 -0.74 3.37 -11.32
CA MET A 128 -1.50 4.17 -10.36
C MET A 128 -0.88 5.54 -10.09
N MET A 129 0.38 5.76 -10.44
CA MET A 129 1.06 7.03 -10.15
C MET A 129 0.35 8.27 -10.66
N PRO A 130 -0.23 8.30 -11.87
CA PRO A 130 -0.98 9.46 -12.35
C PRO A 130 -2.26 9.76 -11.56
N GLU A 131 -2.83 8.75 -10.90
CA GLU A 131 -4.11 8.86 -10.19
C GLU A 131 -3.94 9.29 -8.72
N LEU A 132 -2.71 9.25 -8.18
CA LEU A 132 -2.45 9.47 -6.75
C LEU A 132 -2.90 10.86 -6.26
N ALA A 133 -2.79 11.88 -7.10
CA ALA A 133 -3.28 13.21 -6.75
C ALA A 133 -4.80 13.24 -6.52
N GLY A 134 -5.54 12.29 -7.11
CA GLY A 134 -6.97 12.13 -6.92
C GLY A 134 -7.38 11.69 -5.51
N LEU A 135 -6.45 11.14 -4.72
CA LEU A 135 -6.68 10.81 -3.31
C LEU A 135 -6.96 12.04 -2.45
N ILE A 136 -6.39 13.18 -2.83
CA ILE A 136 -6.54 14.43 -2.09
C ILE A 136 -7.94 14.96 -2.35
N ASN A 137 -8.73 15.19 -1.30
CA ASN A 137 -10.07 15.73 -1.45
C ASN A 137 -10.03 17.19 -1.94
N PRO A 138 -10.50 17.50 -3.15
CA PRO A 138 -10.46 18.86 -3.70
C PRO A 138 -11.44 19.83 -3.01
N ASN A 139 -12.39 19.30 -2.20
CA ASN A 139 -13.37 20.10 -1.48
C ASN A 139 -12.87 20.50 -0.08
N PHE A 140 -11.58 20.40 0.17
CA PHE A 140 -10.99 20.91 1.40
C PHE A 140 -11.25 22.42 1.53
N ASN A 141 -12.04 22.79 2.53
CA ASN A 141 -12.36 24.19 2.81
C ASN A 141 -11.65 24.64 4.08
N VAL A 142 -10.64 25.49 3.91
CA VAL A 142 -9.86 26.06 5.00
C VAL A 142 -10.68 26.87 6.02
N SER A 143 -11.90 27.27 5.64
CA SER A 143 -12.77 28.09 6.49
C SER A 143 -13.67 27.28 7.45
N THR A 144 -13.76 25.98 7.23
CA THR A 144 -14.51 25.08 8.11
C THR A 144 -13.57 23.99 8.64
N PRO A 145 -13.70 23.55 9.90
CA PRO A 145 -13.01 22.34 10.33
C PRO A 145 -13.35 21.25 9.32
N ALA A 146 -12.35 20.75 8.61
CA ALA A 146 -12.56 19.64 7.70
C ALA A 146 -13.13 18.48 8.52
N PRO A 147 -14.13 17.76 8.01
CA PRO A 147 -14.42 16.45 8.56
C PRO A 147 -13.11 15.67 8.51
N ALA A 148 -12.70 15.13 9.64
CA ALA A 148 -11.41 14.50 9.82
C ALA A 148 -11.06 13.58 8.64
N GLY A 149 -9.99 13.91 7.92
CA GLY A 149 -9.20 12.99 7.14
C GLY A 149 -9.86 12.28 5.97
N GLY A 150 -10.81 12.88 5.27
CA GLY A 150 -11.39 12.26 4.09
C GLY A 150 -10.40 12.19 2.93
N THR A 151 -10.13 10.98 2.46
CA THR A 151 -9.49 10.74 1.16
C THR A 151 -10.55 10.32 0.16
N ASN A 152 -10.36 10.67 -1.12
CA ASN A 152 -11.15 10.05 -2.18
C ASN A 152 -10.65 8.63 -2.43
N ALA A 153 -11.57 7.70 -2.69
CA ALA A 153 -11.19 6.39 -3.16
C ALA A 153 -10.67 6.46 -4.60
N ILE A 154 -9.51 5.84 -4.85
CA ILE A 154 -9.01 5.59 -6.21
C ILE A 154 -9.00 4.08 -6.46
N PHE A 155 -9.82 3.64 -7.41
CA PHE A 155 -9.98 2.23 -7.70
C PHE A 155 -8.91 1.77 -8.71
N GLY A 156 -8.06 0.84 -8.34
CA GLY A 156 -7.01 0.34 -9.24
C GLY A 156 -6.19 -0.81 -8.66
N VAL A 157 -6.15 -0.94 -7.33
CA VAL A 157 -5.49 -2.03 -6.61
C VAL A 157 -6.47 -2.65 -5.61
N ASP A 158 -7.73 -2.71 -5.98
CA ASP A 158 -8.83 -3.23 -5.16
C ASP A 158 -9.18 -4.70 -5.45
N GLY A 159 -8.45 -5.35 -6.36
CA GLY A 159 -8.60 -6.77 -6.64
C GLY A 159 -7.88 -7.66 -5.63
N SER A 160 -8.39 -8.88 -5.45
CA SER A 160 -7.79 -9.86 -4.54
C SER A 160 -6.39 -10.28 -5.00
N PRO A 161 -5.36 -10.18 -4.18
CA PRO A 161 -4.04 -10.68 -4.50
C PRO A 161 -4.02 -12.20 -4.57
N VAL A 162 -3.14 -12.76 -5.40
CA VAL A 162 -2.91 -14.20 -5.50
C VAL A 162 -1.44 -14.52 -5.32
N GLN A 163 -1.15 -15.70 -4.78
CA GLN A 163 0.22 -16.15 -4.52
C GLN A 163 0.49 -17.49 -5.19
N HIS A 164 1.69 -17.62 -5.74
CA HIS A 164 2.24 -18.90 -6.17
C HIS A 164 3.74 -18.97 -5.85
N ASP A 165 4.20 -20.14 -5.39
CA ASP A 165 5.63 -20.44 -5.35
C ASP A 165 6.10 -20.80 -6.77
N ILE A 166 7.05 -20.04 -7.30
CA ILE A 166 7.58 -20.19 -8.65
C ILE A 166 9.04 -20.59 -8.62
N PHE A 167 9.45 -21.44 -9.57
CA PHE A 167 10.84 -21.76 -9.81
C PHE A 167 11.38 -20.88 -10.94
N MET A 168 12.42 -20.10 -10.65
CA MET A 168 13.15 -19.32 -11.65
C MET A 168 14.59 -19.77 -11.71
N ARG A 169 15.07 -20.15 -12.90
CA ARG A 169 16.51 -20.36 -13.10
C ARG A 169 17.18 -18.99 -13.10
N GLY A 170 18.20 -18.84 -12.26
CA GLY A 170 19.06 -17.66 -12.30
C GLY A 170 19.66 -17.53 -13.71
N ILE A 171 19.56 -16.33 -14.29
CA ILE A 171 20.32 -15.97 -15.49
C ILE A 171 21.72 -15.65 -14.94
N ASN A 172 22.68 -16.58 -15.17
CA ASN A 172 24.10 -16.34 -14.90
C ASN A 172 24.68 -15.47 -16.01
#